data_aad0debd2971bf5fa6f498061f8124a4
#
_entry.id   aad0debd2971bf5fa6f498061f8124a4
#
_cell.length_a   1.000
_cell.length_b   1.000
_cell.length_c   1.000
_cell.angle_alpha   90.00
_cell.angle_beta   90.00
_cell.angle_gamma   90.00
#
_symmetry.space_group_name_H-M   'P 1'
#
loop_
_entity.id
_entity.type
_entity.pdbx_description
1 polymer ?
#
loop_
_entity_poly.entity_id
_entity_poly.type
_entity_poly.pdbx_seq_one_letter_code
_entity_poly.pdbx_strand_id
1 'polypeptide(L)'
;MKLLDLKKQLISVSVLITVGLGGCSTSNVNSETSSASGSVSQTSQSEASIASKPAEDNLSPVSLLTYFDFDSAQLSAETTVVLDSAVDKFAKNPSARVVISGHADERGTREYNLALGHLRASAVADYMLARGVDGSRIKKVSYGKERPLLKGSNEEAWAKNRRVEINDE
;
A
#
# COMPACT_ATOMS: atom_id res chain seq x y z
N MET A 1 -20.10 -41.08 27.09
CA MET A 1 -20.98 -41.79 26.16
C MET A 1 -21.87 -40.80 25.46
N LYS A 2 -21.62 -40.50 24.22
CA LYS A 2 -22.40 -40.30 23.04
C LYS A 2 -21.67 -39.39 22.07
N LEU A 3 -21.08 -40.04 21.08
CA LEU A 3 -20.65 -39.45 19.83
C LEU A 3 -21.91 -38.91 19.12
N LEU A 4 -21.78 -37.75 18.52
CA LEU A 4 -22.69 -37.31 17.48
C LEU A 4 -21.88 -36.89 16.26
N ASP A 5 -21.99 -37.72 15.25
CA ASP A 5 -21.60 -37.51 13.87
C ASP A 5 -22.00 -36.15 13.34
N LEU A 6 -21.06 -35.42 12.76
CA LEU A 6 -21.37 -34.27 11.95
C LEU A 6 -21.05 -34.58 10.47
N LYS A 7 -22.11 -34.80 9.74
CA LYS A 7 -22.18 -35.12 8.33
C LYS A 7 -21.35 -34.22 7.45
N LYS A 8 -20.48 -34.82 6.66
CA LYS A 8 -19.88 -34.30 5.43
C LYS A 8 -20.99 -33.87 4.45
N GLN A 9 -21.07 -32.59 4.17
CA GLN A 9 -21.78 -32.13 2.97
C GLN A 9 -20.74 -31.72 1.91
N LEU A 10 -20.62 -32.59 0.95
CA LEU A 10 -19.99 -32.34 -0.35
C LEU A 10 -20.95 -31.48 -1.18
N ILE A 11 -20.63 -30.26 -1.42
CA ILE A 11 -21.29 -29.42 -2.43
C ILE A 11 -20.43 -29.46 -3.67
N SER A 12 -20.89 -30.27 -4.63
CA SER A 12 -20.39 -30.30 -6.01
C SER A 12 -20.91 -29.09 -6.76
N VAL A 13 -20.01 -28.15 -7.11
CA VAL A 13 -20.34 -27.05 -8.03
C VAL A 13 -19.86 -27.44 -9.43
N SER A 14 -20.81 -27.82 -10.28
CA SER A 14 -20.60 -27.95 -11.72
C SER A 14 -20.36 -26.57 -12.34
N VAL A 15 -19.19 -26.37 -12.92
CA VAL A 15 -18.86 -25.20 -13.75
C VAL A 15 -19.21 -25.52 -15.20
N LEU A 16 -20.22 -24.87 -15.73
CA LEU A 16 -20.56 -24.85 -17.13
C LEU A 16 -19.72 -23.78 -17.84
N ILE A 17 -18.81 -24.23 -18.69
CA ILE A 17 -18.01 -23.36 -19.56
C ILE A 17 -18.78 -23.12 -20.85
N THR A 18 -19.26 -21.92 -21.09
CA THR A 18 -19.72 -21.46 -22.40
C THR A 18 -18.62 -20.70 -23.11
N VAL A 19 -18.13 -21.26 -24.19
CA VAL A 19 -17.22 -20.62 -25.14
C VAL A 19 -18.05 -19.74 -26.07
N GLY A 20 -17.79 -18.41 -26.03
CA GLY A 20 -18.33 -17.46 -27.00
C GLY A 20 -17.19 -16.90 -27.86
N LEU A 21 -17.16 -17.33 -29.14
CA LEU A 21 -16.35 -16.68 -30.20
C LEU A 21 -17.09 -15.46 -30.75
N GLY A 22 -16.36 -14.41 -31.00
CA GLY A 22 -16.76 -13.25 -31.82
C GLY A 22 -15.95 -12.04 -31.43
N GLY A 23 -15.18 -11.44 -32.27
CA GLY A 23 -15.22 -10.95 -33.56
C GLY A 23 -14.25 -9.80 -33.64
N CYS A 24 -13.30 -9.83 -34.57
CA CYS A 24 -12.36 -8.76 -34.91
C CYS A 24 -13.10 -7.50 -35.40
N SER A 25 -12.64 -6.34 -34.94
CA SER A 25 -12.79 -5.08 -35.69
C SER A 25 -11.55 -4.24 -35.56
N THR A 26 -10.81 -4.21 -36.63
CA THR A 26 -9.72 -3.30 -36.94
C THR A 26 -10.33 -1.92 -37.27
N SER A 27 -9.88 -0.87 -36.62
CA SER A 27 -10.08 0.49 -37.10
C SER A 27 -8.75 1.22 -37.08
N ASN A 28 -8.30 1.45 -38.30
CA ASN A 28 -7.17 2.23 -38.73
C ASN A 28 -7.61 3.70 -38.81
N VAL A 29 -6.94 4.66 -38.19
CA VAL A 29 -7.05 6.09 -38.56
C VAL A 29 -5.73 6.81 -38.29
N ASN A 30 -5.09 7.09 -39.34
CA ASN A 30 -4.33 8.24 -39.84
C ASN A 30 -3.77 9.28 -38.87
N SER A 31 -2.49 9.47 -39.12
CA SER A 31 -1.63 10.65 -38.99
C SER A 31 -2.34 11.97 -39.34
N GLU A 32 -2.13 13.02 -38.58
CA GLU A 32 -1.87 14.35 -39.18
C GLU A 32 -0.98 15.19 -38.26
N THR A 33 0.10 15.62 -38.85
CA THR A 33 1.10 16.55 -38.40
C THR A 33 0.54 17.98 -38.40
N SER A 34 0.77 18.73 -37.33
CA SER A 34 0.75 20.21 -37.44
C SER A 34 1.72 20.80 -36.44
N SER A 35 2.78 21.33 -37.00
CA SER A 35 3.73 22.25 -36.40
C SER A 35 3.10 23.63 -36.18
N ALA A 36 3.25 24.23 -35.03
CA ALA A 36 3.21 25.68 -34.89
C ALA A 36 4.07 26.12 -33.70
N SER A 37 5.07 26.86 -34.02
CA SER A 37 6.01 27.67 -33.28
C SER A 37 5.32 28.86 -32.60
N GLY A 38 5.85 29.33 -31.45
CA GLY A 38 5.49 30.60 -30.78
C GLY A 38 5.95 30.58 -29.34
N SER A 39 7.12 30.99 -29.12
CA SER A 39 7.75 32.24 -28.71
C SER A 39 7.28 32.81 -27.35
N VAL A 40 8.19 32.71 -26.36
CA VAL A 40 8.69 33.71 -25.39
C VAL A 40 7.67 34.64 -24.71
N SER A 41 7.60 34.58 -23.39
CA SER A 41 7.84 35.75 -22.52
C SER A 41 7.96 35.38 -21.04
N GLN A 42 9.01 35.85 -20.52
CA GLN A 42 9.58 35.98 -19.20
C GLN A 42 8.63 36.58 -18.13
N THR A 43 9.04 36.25 -16.92
CA THR A 43 9.09 37.11 -15.71
C THR A 43 7.83 37.18 -14.87
N SER A 44 7.88 36.57 -13.70
CA SER A 44 7.89 37.35 -12.44
C SER A 44 8.23 36.43 -11.26
N GLN A 45 9.29 36.77 -10.60
CA GLN A 45 9.61 36.41 -9.23
C GLN A 45 8.48 36.87 -8.30
N SER A 46 8.09 36.03 -7.38
CA SER A 46 7.50 36.46 -6.13
C SER A 46 8.09 35.60 -5.03
N GLU A 47 9.02 36.21 -4.33
CA GLU A 47 9.46 35.81 -3.03
C GLU A 47 8.28 35.87 -2.05
N ALA A 48 8.33 35.00 -1.10
CA ALA A 48 7.95 35.12 0.29
C ALA A 48 7.02 33.99 0.71
N SER A 49 7.43 33.12 1.52
CA SER A 49 7.25 33.21 2.97
C SER A 49 7.65 31.88 3.56
N ILE A 50 8.74 31.90 4.24
CA ILE A 50 9.12 30.90 5.22
C ILE A 50 8.14 31.08 6.38
N ALA A 51 7.04 30.35 6.37
CA ALA A 51 6.24 30.18 7.56
C ALA A 51 6.82 29.02 8.34
N SER A 52 7.60 29.35 9.34
CA SER A 52 8.03 28.50 10.42
C SER A 52 6.83 27.76 10.99
N LYS A 53 6.82 26.44 10.81
CA LYS A 53 5.91 25.58 11.54
C LYS A 53 6.29 25.62 13.02
N PRO A 54 5.36 25.82 13.96
CA PRO A 54 5.62 25.60 15.37
C PRO A 54 5.98 24.12 15.60
N ALA A 55 7.08 23.91 16.28
CA ALA A 55 7.37 22.64 16.92
C ALA A 55 6.36 22.49 18.06
N GLU A 56 5.62 21.43 18.07
CA GLU A 56 4.79 20.89 19.15
C GLU A 56 4.43 19.47 18.70
N ASP A 57 4.66 18.42 19.36
CA ASP A 57 4.57 17.99 20.71
C ASP A 57 5.26 16.63 20.77
N ASN A 58 6.06 16.37 21.78
CA ASN A 58 6.77 15.12 22.02
C ASN A 58 5.81 14.00 22.50
N LEU A 59 4.90 13.60 21.65
CA LEU A 59 4.41 12.22 21.66
C LEU A 59 5.11 11.54 20.49
N SER A 60 6.17 10.78 20.76
CA SER A 60 6.86 9.99 19.74
C SER A 60 5.81 9.24 18.93
N PRO A 61 5.63 9.55 17.64
CA PRO A 61 4.70 8.79 16.81
C PRO A 61 5.17 7.35 16.89
N VAL A 62 4.30 6.48 17.35
CA VAL A 62 4.64 5.06 17.44
C VAL A 62 4.64 4.53 16.03
N SER A 63 5.79 4.66 15.40
CA SER A 63 6.05 4.08 14.11
C SER A 63 6.39 2.62 14.32
N LEU A 64 5.44 1.75 14.04
CA LEU A 64 5.69 0.33 13.93
C LEU A 64 6.09 0.02 12.50
N LEU A 65 7.18 -0.74 12.34
CA LEU A 65 7.71 -1.15 11.06
C LEU A 65 7.51 -2.64 10.87
N THR A 66 7.02 -3.01 9.70
CA THR A 66 6.96 -4.41 9.25
C THR A 66 7.67 -4.55 7.91
N TYR A 67 8.34 -5.67 7.70
CA TYR A 67 9.16 -5.91 6.52
C TYR A 67 8.58 -7.03 5.67
N PHE A 68 8.93 -7.02 4.37
CA PHE A 68 8.42 -7.94 3.39
C PHE A 68 9.55 -8.53 2.53
N ASP A 69 9.31 -9.74 2.05
CA ASP A 69 10.18 -10.36 1.07
C ASP A 69 10.15 -9.63 -0.27
N PHE A 70 11.14 -9.94 -1.11
CA PHE A 70 11.18 -9.41 -2.47
C PHE A 70 9.91 -9.82 -3.22
N ASP A 71 9.33 -8.85 -3.91
CA ASP A 71 8.13 -9.02 -4.74
C ASP A 71 6.92 -9.67 -4.03
N SER A 72 6.84 -9.48 -2.72
CA SER A 72 5.80 -10.08 -1.88
C SER A 72 5.04 -9.03 -1.05
N ALA A 73 3.76 -9.31 -0.81
CA ALA A 73 2.91 -8.61 0.14
C ALA A 73 2.37 -9.58 1.22
N GLN A 74 2.97 -10.77 1.35
CA GLN A 74 2.59 -11.75 2.36
C GLN A 74 3.12 -11.34 3.74
N LEU A 75 2.29 -11.50 4.76
CA LEU A 75 2.68 -11.25 6.14
C LEU A 75 3.45 -12.46 6.68
N SER A 76 4.66 -12.23 7.19
CA SER A 76 5.42 -13.27 7.90
C SER A 76 4.89 -13.46 9.33
N ALA A 77 5.33 -14.54 9.98
CA ALA A 77 4.97 -14.78 11.37
C ALA A 77 5.49 -13.65 12.30
N GLU A 78 6.69 -13.15 12.05
CA GLU A 78 7.27 -12.01 12.78
C GLU A 78 6.44 -10.74 12.59
N THR A 79 6.00 -10.49 11.36
CA THR A 79 5.12 -9.37 11.05
C THR A 79 3.81 -9.46 11.82
N THR A 80 3.21 -10.65 11.92
CA THR A 80 1.93 -10.80 12.64
C THR A 80 2.06 -10.48 14.13
N VAL A 81 3.19 -10.82 14.77
CA VAL A 81 3.46 -10.45 16.18
C VAL A 81 3.53 -8.94 16.36
N VAL A 82 4.17 -8.24 15.44
CA VAL A 82 4.23 -6.75 15.46
C VAL A 82 2.84 -6.17 15.28
N LEU A 83 2.04 -6.73 14.35
CA LEU A 83 0.68 -6.28 14.08
C LEU A 83 -0.27 -6.53 15.26
N ASP A 84 -0.14 -7.65 15.99
CA ASP A 84 -0.92 -7.89 17.21
C ASP A 84 -0.66 -6.80 18.24
N SER A 85 0.60 -6.39 18.43
CA SER A 85 0.95 -5.28 19.32
C SER A 85 0.33 -3.95 18.86
N ALA A 86 0.25 -3.72 17.54
CA ALA A 86 -0.43 -2.54 16.99
C ALA A 86 -1.93 -2.59 17.29
N VAL A 87 -2.59 -3.72 17.04
CA VAL A 87 -4.02 -3.91 17.29
C VAL A 87 -4.36 -3.65 18.77
N ASP A 88 -3.60 -4.19 19.70
CA ASP A 88 -3.78 -3.98 21.14
C ASP A 88 -3.70 -2.51 21.52
N LYS A 89 -2.81 -1.77 20.86
CA LYS A 89 -2.63 -0.35 21.10
C LYS A 89 -3.82 0.46 20.59
N PHE A 90 -4.31 0.18 19.38
CA PHE A 90 -5.47 0.84 18.81
C PHE A 90 -6.79 0.42 19.49
N ALA A 91 -6.84 -0.77 20.10
CA ALA A 91 -7.96 -1.19 20.95
C ALA A 91 -8.06 -0.36 22.25
N LYS A 92 -6.92 0.02 22.84
CA LYS A 92 -6.85 0.88 24.03
C LYS A 92 -7.21 2.35 23.76
N ASN A 93 -7.05 2.79 22.51
CA ASN A 93 -7.32 4.17 22.07
C ASN A 93 -8.37 4.19 20.95
N PRO A 94 -9.68 4.11 21.23
CA PRO A 94 -10.72 4.01 20.20
C PRO A 94 -10.81 5.23 19.27
N SER A 95 -10.36 6.38 19.71
CA SER A 95 -10.36 7.63 18.91
C SER A 95 -9.16 7.79 18.00
N ALA A 96 -8.08 7.04 18.23
CA ALA A 96 -6.87 7.15 17.41
C ALA A 96 -7.13 6.63 15.99
N ARG A 97 -6.62 7.34 15.01
CA ARG A 97 -6.61 6.94 13.60
C ARG A 97 -5.23 6.42 13.24
N VAL A 98 -5.16 5.56 12.24
CA VAL A 98 -3.93 4.95 11.79
C VAL A 98 -3.69 5.21 10.31
N VAL A 99 -2.48 5.61 9.98
CA VAL A 99 -1.99 5.68 8.59
C VAL A 99 -1.05 4.52 8.35
N ILE A 100 -1.37 3.70 7.38
CA ILE A 100 -0.58 2.55 6.94
C ILE A 100 0.09 2.91 5.62
N SER A 101 1.41 3.09 5.66
CA SER A 101 2.22 3.55 4.54
C SER A 101 3.04 2.41 3.96
N GLY A 102 2.75 2.01 2.71
CA GLY A 102 3.46 0.93 2.03
C GLY A 102 4.60 1.42 1.15
N HIS A 103 5.71 0.70 1.20
CA HIS A 103 6.95 1.00 0.50
C HIS A 103 7.48 -0.22 -0.25
N ALA A 104 8.31 0.06 -1.26
CA ALA A 104 9.02 -0.94 -2.05
C ALA A 104 10.49 -0.55 -2.19
N ASP A 105 11.33 -1.48 -2.63
CA ASP A 105 12.72 -1.19 -3.00
C ASP A 105 12.79 -0.50 -4.38
N GLU A 106 13.98 -0.10 -4.81
CA GLU A 106 14.17 0.70 -6.03
C GLU A 106 13.96 -0.08 -7.33
N ARG A 107 13.96 -1.42 -7.30
CA ARG A 107 13.89 -2.27 -8.49
C ARG A 107 12.49 -2.24 -9.11
N GLY A 108 12.43 -2.24 -10.45
CA GLY A 108 11.17 -2.19 -11.19
C GLY A 108 10.67 -0.77 -11.50
N THR A 109 9.51 -0.69 -12.19
CA THR A 109 8.91 0.59 -12.58
C THR A 109 8.30 1.32 -11.38
N ARG A 110 8.04 2.60 -11.55
CA ARG A 110 7.37 3.42 -10.53
C ARG A 110 5.96 2.93 -10.26
N GLU A 111 5.22 2.66 -11.32
CA GLU A 111 3.81 2.22 -11.27
C GLU A 111 3.70 0.87 -10.57
N TYR A 112 4.58 -0.07 -10.91
CA TYR A 112 4.62 -1.38 -10.28
C TYR A 112 4.88 -1.27 -8.78
N ASN A 113 5.88 -0.50 -8.38
CA ASN A 113 6.23 -0.33 -6.96
C ASN A 113 5.14 0.41 -6.18
N LEU A 114 4.44 1.35 -6.82
CA LEU A 114 3.29 2.01 -6.19
C LEU A 114 2.16 1.00 -5.92
N ALA A 115 1.88 0.12 -6.89
CA ALA A 115 0.90 -0.95 -6.71
C ALA A 115 1.33 -1.95 -5.63
N LEU A 116 2.61 -2.39 -5.63
CA LEU A 116 3.15 -3.32 -4.62
C LEU A 116 3.09 -2.72 -3.21
N GLY A 117 3.46 -1.45 -3.05
CA GLY A 117 3.33 -0.73 -1.78
C GLY A 117 1.88 -0.66 -1.32
N HIS A 118 0.92 -0.46 -2.24
CA HIS A 118 -0.50 -0.48 -1.91
C HIS A 118 -0.97 -1.87 -1.45
N LEU A 119 -0.54 -2.94 -2.12
CA LEU A 119 -0.86 -4.32 -1.73
C LEU A 119 -0.33 -4.65 -0.33
N ARG A 120 0.90 -4.24 0.00
CA ARG A 120 1.49 -4.39 1.34
C ARG A 120 0.68 -3.64 2.41
N ALA A 121 0.36 -2.38 2.15
CA ALA A 121 -0.48 -1.59 3.06
C ALA A 121 -1.87 -2.20 3.24
N SER A 122 -2.45 -2.79 2.18
CA SER A 122 -3.74 -3.48 2.25
C SER A 122 -3.65 -4.76 3.07
N ALA A 123 -2.62 -5.59 2.89
CA ALA A 123 -2.44 -6.80 3.68
C ALA A 123 -2.38 -6.51 5.19
N VAL A 124 -1.67 -5.44 5.58
CA VAL A 124 -1.61 -4.98 6.98
C VAL A 124 -2.97 -4.46 7.46
N ALA A 125 -3.66 -3.66 6.65
CA ALA A 125 -4.98 -3.14 6.98
C ALA A 125 -6.00 -4.27 7.16
N ASP A 126 -6.02 -5.24 6.25
CA ASP A 126 -6.94 -6.38 6.29
C ASP A 126 -6.70 -7.24 7.54
N TYR A 127 -5.44 -7.41 7.95
CA TYR A 127 -5.09 -8.07 9.19
C TYR A 127 -5.66 -7.32 10.40
N MET A 128 -5.49 -5.99 10.47
CA MET A 128 -6.01 -5.17 11.57
C MET A 128 -7.54 -5.16 11.61
N LEU A 129 -8.20 -5.12 10.44
CA LEU A 129 -9.66 -5.24 10.32
C LEU A 129 -10.16 -6.59 10.86
N ALA A 130 -9.50 -7.69 10.48
CA ALA A 130 -9.83 -9.03 10.96
C ALA A 130 -9.69 -9.18 12.48
N ARG A 131 -8.88 -8.32 13.12
CA ARG A 131 -8.69 -8.25 14.59
C ARG A 131 -9.57 -7.21 15.27
N GLY A 132 -10.52 -6.60 14.53
CA GLY A 132 -11.55 -5.73 15.10
C GLY A 132 -11.22 -4.24 15.12
N VAL A 133 -10.15 -3.79 14.46
CA VAL A 133 -9.92 -2.36 14.25
C VAL A 133 -10.92 -1.83 13.23
N ASP A 134 -11.63 -0.74 13.55
CA ASP A 134 -12.62 -0.16 12.65
C ASP A 134 -11.96 0.41 11.39
N GLY A 135 -12.49 0.03 10.21
CA GLY A 135 -11.97 0.47 8.91
C GLY A 135 -12.04 1.98 8.69
N SER A 136 -12.99 2.67 9.32
CA SER A 136 -13.08 4.14 9.25
C SER A 136 -11.89 4.86 9.89
N ARG A 137 -11.12 4.14 10.72
CA ARG A 137 -9.91 4.61 11.39
C ARG A 137 -8.62 4.32 10.61
N ILE A 138 -8.71 3.54 9.53
CA ILE A 138 -7.55 3.08 8.78
C ILE A 138 -7.43 3.84 7.46
N LYS A 139 -6.32 4.54 7.28
CA LYS A 139 -5.95 5.20 6.04
C LYS A 139 -4.76 4.48 5.41
N LYS A 140 -4.90 4.06 4.17
CA LYS A 140 -3.83 3.39 3.40
C LYS A 140 -3.19 4.37 2.43
N VAL A 141 -1.86 4.39 2.40
CA VAL A 141 -1.07 5.19 1.46
C VAL A 141 0.04 4.32 0.87
N SER A 142 0.35 4.47 -0.40
CA SER A 142 1.53 3.89 -0.99
C SER A 142 2.48 4.98 -1.46
N TYR A 143 3.73 4.85 -1.10
CA TYR A 143 4.82 5.66 -1.60
C TYR A 143 5.68 4.89 -2.63
N GLY A 144 5.38 3.59 -2.84
CA GLY A 144 6.20 2.77 -3.72
C GLY A 144 7.68 2.88 -3.37
N LYS A 145 8.52 3.21 -4.35
CA LYS A 145 9.96 3.42 -4.17
C LYS A 145 10.39 4.86 -3.93
N GLU A 146 9.44 5.81 -3.86
CA GLU A 146 9.74 7.25 -3.83
C GLU A 146 10.25 7.75 -2.47
N ARG A 147 10.07 6.96 -1.40
CA ARG A 147 10.52 7.29 -0.05
C ARG A 147 11.38 6.17 0.54
N PRO A 148 12.61 5.99 0.07
CA PRO A 148 13.49 4.98 0.62
C PRO A 148 13.89 5.33 2.05
N LEU A 149 13.89 4.32 2.94
CA LEU A 149 14.42 4.45 4.30
C LEU A 149 15.95 4.46 4.28
N LEU A 150 16.53 3.61 3.46
CA LEU A 150 17.98 3.53 3.27
C LEU A 150 18.30 3.66 1.78
N LYS A 151 19.20 4.59 1.46
CA LYS A 151 19.71 4.75 0.09
C LYS A 151 20.82 3.74 -0.14
N GLY A 152 20.81 3.11 -1.30
CA GLY A 152 21.83 2.13 -1.73
C GLY A 152 21.23 1.07 -2.63
N SER A 153 22.03 0.56 -3.56
CA SER A 153 21.66 -0.48 -4.52
C SER A 153 22.24 -1.83 -4.08
N ASN A 154 21.88 -2.27 -2.90
CA ASN A 154 22.28 -3.53 -2.30
C ASN A 154 21.14 -4.16 -1.49
N GLU A 155 21.25 -5.44 -1.16
CA GLU A 155 20.18 -6.17 -0.47
C GLU A 155 19.89 -5.61 0.94
N GLU A 156 20.89 -5.07 1.63
CA GLU A 156 20.67 -4.45 2.94
C GLU A 156 19.71 -3.25 2.83
N ALA A 157 19.95 -2.35 1.87
CA ALA A 157 19.10 -1.20 1.61
C ALA A 157 17.72 -1.64 1.12
N TRP A 158 17.66 -2.59 0.20
CA TRP A 158 16.41 -3.09 -0.36
C TRP A 158 15.53 -3.76 0.70
N ALA A 159 16.11 -4.59 1.57
CA ALA A 159 15.37 -5.22 2.66
C ALA A 159 14.76 -4.19 3.62
N LYS A 160 15.46 -3.10 3.93
CA LYS A 160 14.92 -2.01 4.76
C LYS A 160 13.86 -1.18 4.05
N ASN A 161 13.92 -1.10 2.72
CA ASN A 161 12.95 -0.35 1.93
C ASN A 161 11.65 -1.13 1.68
N ARG A 162 11.68 -2.46 1.66
CA ARG A 162 10.49 -3.32 1.55
C ARG A 162 9.74 -3.37 2.89
N ARG A 163 9.02 -2.30 3.21
CA ARG A 163 8.40 -2.14 4.52
C ARG A 163 6.99 -1.55 4.45
N VAL A 164 6.29 -1.69 5.54
CA VAL A 164 5.09 -0.91 5.86
C VAL A 164 5.33 -0.19 7.19
N GLU A 165 4.97 1.06 7.22
CA GLU A 165 4.97 1.92 8.41
C GLU A 165 3.54 2.10 8.90
N ILE A 166 3.32 1.92 10.20
CA ILE A 166 2.04 2.10 10.87
C ILE A 166 2.20 3.24 11.86
N ASN A 167 1.55 4.36 11.57
CA ASN A 167 1.66 5.59 12.34
C ASN A 167 0.28 6.05 12.83
N ASP A 168 0.24 6.69 14.00
CA ASP A 168 -0.94 7.44 14.44
C ASP A 168 -1.11 8.69 13.54
N GLU A 169 -2.35 9.05 13.18
CA GLU A 169 -2.66 10.24 12.39
C GLU A 169 -2.87 11.46 13.30
#